data_a473f4df0cac3abd45b3b76e896755c4
#
_entry.id   a473f4df0cac3abd45b3b76e896755c4
#
_cell.length_a   1.000
_cell.length_b   1.000
_cell.length_c   1.000
_cell.angle_alpha   90.00
_cell.angle_beta   90.00
_cell.angle_gamma   90.00
#
_symmetry.space_group_name_H-M   'P 1'
#
loop_
_entity.id
_entity.type
_entity.pdbx_description
1 polymer ?
#
loop_
_entity_poly.entity_id
_entity_poly.type
_entity_poly.pdbx_seq_one_letter_code
_entity_poly.pdbx_strand_id
1 'polypeptide(L)'
;MSKLTKKQKTQVGKVDTNKLYAISDALGLVKEFANAKFDESIDVAVQLGIDAKKSDQVVRGAVVLPNGTGKTKRVAVFAQGAKAEEAKAAGADVVGMDDLAAMVKAGDMPFDIVIAAPDAMRVVGTLGQILGPRGLMPNPKVGTVTPDVATAVKNAKAGQVQFRVDKAGIVHSTIGRRSFDSDKLQGNLAALVDALNKAKPASSKGLYLRKVAVSSTMGVGVRVDLQTIAA
;
A
#
# COMPACT_ATOMS: atom_id res chain seq x y z
N MET A 1 -14.29 4.87 -32.67
CA MET A 1 -14.19 4.08 -31.41
C MET A 1 -13.29 2.88 -31.65
N SER A 2 -12.32 2.62 -30.78
CA SER A 2 -11.46 1.43 -30.88
C SER A 2 -12.28 0.16 -30.65
N LYS A 3 -11.97 -0.92 -31.38
CA LYS A 3 -12.64 -2.22 -31.20
C LYS A 3 -12.34 -2.77 -29.80
N LEU A 4 -13.37 -3.18 -29.06
CA LEU A 4 -13.25 -3.82 -27.77
C LEU A 4 -12.42 -5.11 -27.88
N THR A 5 -11.50 -5.32 -26.95
CA THR A 5 -10.74 -6.57 -26.83
C THR A 5 -11.67 -7.73 -26.43
N LYS A 6 -11.22 -8.98 -26.64
CA LYS A 6 -12.01 -10.18 -26.24
C LYS A 6 -12.40 -10.13 -24.76
N LYS A 7 -11.48 -9.71 -23.87
CA LYS A 7 -11.75 -9.55 -22.43
C LYS A 7 -12.80 -8.46 -22.15
N GLN A 8 -12.68 -7.31 -22.80
CA GLN A 8 -13.68 -6.23 -22.63
C GLN A 8 -15.08 -6.64 -23.10
N LYS A 9 -15.17 -7.45 -24.16
CA LYS A 9 -16.47 -7.96 -24.62
C LYS A 9 -17.16 -8.86 -23.60
N THR A 10 -16.41 -9.67 -22.83
CA THR A 10 -16.99 -10.51 -21.77
C THR A 10 -17.40 -9.71 -20.53
N GLN A 11 -16.84 -8.53 -20.34
CA GLN A 11 -17.15 -7.62 -19.23
C GLN A 11 -18.35 -6.72 -19.52
N VAL A 12 -18.55 -6.36 -20.80
CA VAL A 12 -19.69 -5.55 -21.25
C VAL A 12 -21.00 -6.29 -20.99
N GLY A 13 -21.91 -5.65 -20.28
CA GLY A 13 -23.20 -6.23 -19.87
C GLY A 13 -23.21 -6.93 -18.51
N LYS A 14 -22.03 -7.33 -17.97
CA LYS A 14 -21.94 -7.92 -16.62
C LYS A 14 -21.57 -6.90 -15.55
N VAL A 15 -20.76 -5.89 -15.89
CA VAL A 15 -20.34 -4.82 -14.98
C VAL A 15 -20.78 -3.47 -15.52
N ASP A 16 -21.65 -2.81 -14.78
CA ASP A 16 -21.99 -1.40 -15.02
C ASP A 16 -21.02 -0.51 -14.22
N THR A 17 -20.22 0.28 -14.93
CA THR A 17 -19.22 1.19 -14.33
C THR A 17 -19.84 2.34 -13.54
N ASN A 18 -21.14 2.63 -13.74
CA ASN A 18 -21.83 3.71 -13.03
C ASN A 18 -22.57 3.23 -11.78
N LYS A 19 -22.87 1.93 -11.69
CA LYS A 19 -23.56 1.33 -10.55
C LYS A 19 -22.62 1.24 -9.33
N LEU A 20 -23.15 1.48 -8.15
CA LEU A 20 -22.52 1.19 -6.88
C LEU A 20 -22.90 -0.24 -6.48
N TYR A 21 -21.90 -1.05 -6.15
CA TYR A 21 -22.08 -2.45 -5.75
C TYR A 21 -21.80 -2.60 -4.25
N ALA A 22 -22.50 -3.50 -3.61
CA ALA A 22 -22.14 -3.94 -2.25
C ALA A 22 -20.74 -4.55 -2.29
N ILE A 23 -19.99 -4.45 -1.18
CA ILE A 23 -18.60 -4.90 -1.11
C ILE A 23 -18.42 -6.38 -1.48
N SER A 24 -19.33 -7.26 -1.02
CA SER A 24 -19.34 -8.69 -1.33
C SER A 24 -19.47 -8.94 -2.84
N ASP A 25 -20.43 -8.27 -3.47
CA ASP A 25 -20.70 -8.41 -4.91
C ASP A 25 -19.56 -7.84 -5.74
N ALA A 26 -19.03 -6.68 -5.34
CA ALA A 26 -17.89 -6.05 -6.00
C ALA A 26 -16.65 -6.96 -5.98
N LEU A 27 -16.32 -7.55 -4.83
CA LEU A 27 -15.20 -8.48 -4.69
C LEU A 27 -15.45 -9.77 -5.48
N GLY A 28 -16.67 -10.29 -5.50
CA GLY A 28 -17.06 -11.44 -6.31
C GLY A 28 -16.83 -11.19 -7.80
N LEU A 29 -17.32 -10.07 -8.32
CA LEU A 29 -17.13 -9.66 -9.72
C LEU A 29 -15.63 -9.48 -10.05
N VAL A 30 -14.88 -8.80 -9.20
CA VAL A 30 -13.44 -8.58 -9.44
C VAL A 30 -12.68 -9.91 -9.48
N LYS A 31 -13.00 -10.88 -8.63
CA LYS A 31 -12.42 -12.22 -8.65
C LYS A 31 -12.82 -13.03 -9.87
N GLU A 32 -14.07 -12.92 -10.34
CA GLU A 32 -14.57 -13.58 -11.55
C GLU A 32 -13.81 -13.12 -12.80
N PHE A 33 -13.53 -11.81 -12.89
CA PHE A 33 -12.83 -11.21 -14.03
C PHE A 33 -11.30 -11.22 -13.92
N ALA A 34 -10.73 -11.69 -12.81
CA ALA A 34 -9.31 -11.88 -12.62
C ALA A 34 -8.83 -13.17 -13.32
N ASN A 35 -8.69 -13.14 -14.64
CA ASN A 35 -8.42 -14.31 -15.48
C ASN A 35 -6.99 -14.40 -16.00
N ALA A 36 -6.02 -13.74 -15.35
CA ALA A 36 -4.61 -13.87 -15.74
C ALA A 36 -4.03 -15.22 -15.30
N LYS A 37 -2.90 -15.60 -15.93
CA LYS A 37 -2.18 -16.86 -15.63
C LYS A 37 -1.39 -16.80 -14.31
N PHE A 38 -1.34 -15.65 -13.66
CA PHE A 38 -0.68 -15.41 -12.37
C PHE A 38 -1.71 -15.02 -11.31
N ASP A 39 -1.33 -15.12 -10.04
CA ASP A 39 -2.18 -14.67 -8.94
C ASP A 39 -2.25 -13.14 -8.92
N GLU A 40 -3.37 -12.59 -9.44
CA GLU A 40 -3.56 -11.16 -9.59
C GLU A 40 -3.68 -10.48 -8.21
N SER A 41 -3.12 -9.27 -8.09
CA SER A 41 -3.39 -8.40 -6.94
C SER A 41 -4.81 -7.86 -7.03
N ILE A 42 -5.44 -7.70 -5.88
CA ILE A 42 -6.67 -6.91 -5.74
C ILE A 42 -6.26 -5.56 -5.19
N ASP A 43 -6.49 -4.53 -6.02
CA ASP A 43 -6.09 -3.16 -5.74
C ASP A 43 -7.33 -2.29 -5.49
N VAL A 44 -7.18 -1.30 -4.64
CA VAL A 44 -8.21 -0.33 -4.32
C VAL A 44 -7.75 1.07 -4.67
N ALA A 45 -8.65 1.86 -5.25
CA ALA A 45 -8.50 3.28 -5.47
C ALA A 45 -9.54 4.02 -4.64
N VAL A 46 -9.08 4.85 -3.70
CA VAL A 46 -9.93 5.66 -2.80
C VAL A 46 -9.79 7.12 -3.16
N GLN A 47 -10.85 7.73 -3.68
CA GLN A 47 -10.87 9.16 -3.94
C GLN A 47 -11.24 9.92 -2.67
N LEU A 48 -10.33 10.79 -2.24
CA LEU A 48 -10.52 11.64 -1.07
C LEU A 48 -11.00 13.05 -1.46
N GLY A 49 -11.76 13.67 -0.59
CA GLY A 49 -12.24 15.05 -0.72
C GLY A 49 -11.22 16.08 -0.19
N ILE A 50 -10.00 16.03 -0.69
CA ILE A 50 -8.89 16.89 -0.27
C ILE A 50 -8.29 17.63 -1.46
N ASP A 51 -7.59 18.72 -1.20
CA ASP A 51 -6.77 19.42 -2.19
C ASP A 51 -5.31 18.97 -2.05
N ALA A 52 -4.89 18.04 -2.91
CA ALA A 52 -3.55 17.48 -2.89
C ALA A 52 -2.43 18.49 -3.24
N LYS A 53 -2.77 19.69 -3.70
CA LYS A 53 -1.80 20.76 -3.95
C LYS A 53 -1.36 21.44 -2.66
N LYS A 54 -2.19 21.38 -1.60
CA LYS A 54 -1.89 21.95 -0.30
C LYS A 54 -1.12 20.96 0.54
N SER A 55 0.05 21.34 1.02
CA SER A 55 0.96 20.48 1.80
C SER A 55 0.35 19.98 3.12
N ASP A 56 -0.57 20.76 3.71
CA ASP A 56 -1.30 20.42 4.93
C ASP A 56 -2.41 19.38 4.72
N GLN A 57 -2.85 19.19 3.48
CA GLN A 57 -3.88 18.22 3.11
C GLN A 57 -3.32 16.92 2.50
N VAL A 58 -2.01 16.81 2.37
CA VAL A 58 -1.37 15.59 1.83
C VAL A 58 -1.47 14.47 2.85
N VAL A 59 -2.31 13.48 2.55
CA VAL A 59 -2.47 12.26 3.35
C VAL A 59 -1.40 11.25 2.97
N ARG A 60 -0.63 10.81 3.96
CA ARG A 60 0.40 9.78 3.83
C ARG A 60 0.48 9.00 5.14
N GLY A 61 0.55 7.68 5.05
CA GLY A 61 0.65 6.82 6.21
C GLY A 61 0.95 5.37 5.83
N ALA A 62 0.82 4.53 6.81
CA ALA A 62 0.90 3.08 6.64
C ALA A 62 -0.17 2.40 7.50
N VAL A 63 -0.62 1.25 7.05
CA VAL A 63 -1.57 0.39 7.76
C VAL A 63 -1.06 -1.04 7.72
N VAL A 64 -1.16 -1.74 8.82
CA VAL A 64 -0.92 -3.19 8.86
C VAL A 64 -2.25 -3.86 8.55
N LEU A 65 -2.28 -4.61 7.45
CA LEU A 65 -3.49 -5.32 7.06
C LEU A 65 -3.66 -6.58 7.92
N PRO A 66 -4.84 -6.83 8.49
CA PRO A 66 -5.05 -7.96 9.40
C PRO A 66 -4.79 -9.33 8.74
N ASN A 67 -5.05 -9.46 7.44
CA ASN A 67 -4.81 -10.68 6.68
C ASN A 67 -3.55 -10.60 5.79
N GLY A 68 -2.72 -9.57 5.96
CA GLY A 68 -1.54 -9.34 5.14
C GLY A 68 -1.85 -9.01 3.68
N THR A 69 -0.81 -8.95 2.84
CA THR A 69 -0.92 -8.64 1.40
C THR A 69 -0.75 -9.86 0.51
N GLY A 70 -0.40 -11.02 1.06
CA GLY A 70 -0.04 -12.23 0.30
C GLY A 70 1.30 -12.13 -0.45
N LYS A 71 2.13 -11.14 -0.10
CA LYS A 71 3.51 -10.99 -0.62
C LYS A 71 4.49 -11.03 0.53
N THR A 72 5.54 -11.84 0.41
CA THR A 72 6.69 -11.78 1.30
C THR A 72 7.57 -10.61 0.88
N LYS A 73 7.83 -9.67 1.77
CA LYS A 73 8.67 -8.51 1.50
C LYS A 73 10.04 -8.69 2.14
N ARG A 74 11.08 -8.39 1.40
CA ARG A 74 12.45 -8.36 1.91
C ARG A 74 12.72 -7.00 2.55
N VAL A 75 13.18 -7.03 3.79
CA VAL A 75 13.35 -5.84 4.61
C VAL A 75 14.83 -5.57 4.84
N ALA A 76 15.29 -4.39 4.44
CA ALA A 76 16.62 -3.87 4.76
C ALA A 76 16.52 -2.89 5.92
N VAL A 77 17.46 -2.98 6.86
CA VAL A 77 17.49 -2.16 8.06
C VAL A 77 18.81 -1.43 8.18
N PHE A 78 18.75 -0.11 8.26
CA PHE A 78 19.90 0.73 8.62
C PHE A 78 19.92 0.93 10.14
N ALA A 79 20.78 0.18 10.82
CA ALA A 79 20.98 0.28 12.26
C ALA A 79 22.38 -0.18 12.66
N GLN A 80 22.84 0.27 13.84
CA GLN A 80 24.13 -0.12 14.43
C GLN A 80 23.95 -0.65 15.86
N GLY A 81 24.93 -1.44 16.34
CA GLY A 81 24.98 -1.95 17.71
C GLY A 81 23.78 -2.82 18.06
N ALA A 82 23.22 -2.64 19.24
CA ALA A 82 22.10 -3.43 19.76
C ALA A 82 20.87 -3.41 18.84
N LYS A 83 20.55 -2.27 18.22
CA LYS A 83 19.42 -2.15 17.27
C LYS A 83 19.61 -3.03 16.04
N ALA A 84 20.84 -3.28 15.59
CA ALA A 84 21.12 -4.18 14.48
C ALA A 84 20.87 -5.64 14.86
N GLU A 85 21.18 -6.04 16.09
CA GLU A 85 20.90 -7.39 16.60
C GLU A 85 19.40 -7.59 16.79
N GLU A 86 18.68 -6.62 17.33
CA GLU A 86 17.22 -6.62 17.43
C GLU A 86 16.56 -6.77 16.05
N ALA A 87 17.07 -6.05 15.04
CA ALA A 87 16.57 -6.14 13.66
C ALA A 87 16.77 -7.55 13.09
N LYS A 88 17.94 -8.15 13.29
CA LYS A 88 18.22 -9.54 12.86
C LYS A 88 17.32 -10.54 13.58
N ALA A 89 17.17 -10.40 14.90
CA ALA A 89 16.28 -11.25 15.69
C ALA A 89 14.80 -11.12 15.26
N ALA A 90 14.36 -9.92 14.84
CA ALA A 90 13.03 -9.69 14.29
C ALA A 90 12.86 -10.23 12.87
N GLY A 91 13.94 -10.72 12.24
CA GLY A 91 13.89 -11.35 10.92
C GLY A 91 14.17 -10.41 9.76
N ALA A 92 14.90 -9.31 9.94
CA ALA A 92 15.34 -8.47 8.81
C ALA A 92 16.27 -9.28 7.88
N ASP A 93 16.11 -9.09 6.57
CA ASP A 93 16.86 -9.86 5.57
C ASP A 93 18.27 -9.30 5.35
N VAL A 94 18.42 -7.98 5.42
CA VAL A 94 19.70 -7.28 5.31
C VAL A 94 19.78 -6.24 6.42
N VAL A 95 20.83 -6.27 7.22
CA VAL A 95 21.07 -5.29 8.28
C VAL A 95 22.50 -4.77 8.14
N GLY A 96 22.66 -3.46 8.09
CA GLY A 96 23.96 -2.82 7.95
C GLY A 96 23.89 -1.30 8.07
N MET A 97 25.01 -0.66 7.87
CA MET A 97 25.11 0.80 7.85
C MET A 97 25.84 1.25 6.57
N ASP A 98 27.16 1.42 6.65
CA ASP A 98 27.98 1.85 5.53
C ASP A 98 28.11 0.77 4.45
N ASP A 99 28.14 -0.50 4.84
CA ASP A 99 28.15 -1.64 3.93
C ASP A 99 26.86 -1.67 3.08
N LEU A 100 25.70 -1.51 3.74
CA LEU A 100 24.41 -1.44 3.07
C LEU A 100 24.32 -0.18 2.19
N ALA A 101 24.89 0.94 2.66
CA ALA A 101 24.95 2.17 1.85
C ALA A 101 25.81 1.98 0.59
N ALA A 102 26.92 1.24 0.68
CA ALA A 102 27.74 0.91 -0.49
C ALA A 102 27.00 0.02 -1.48
N MET A 103 26.25 -1.00 -1.03
CA MET A 103 25.40 -1.84 -1.87
C MET A 103 24.35 -1.00 -2.63
N VAL A 104 23.68 -0.09 -1.94
CA VAL A 104 22.68 0.82 -2.53
C VAL A 104 23.32 1.73 -3.58
N LYS A 105 24.53 2.27 -3.32
CA LYS A 105 25.28 3.09 -4.29
C LYS A 105 25.72 2.29 -5.52
N ALA A 106 26.07 1.02 -5.34
CA ALA A 106 26.39 0.11 -6.44
C ALA A 106 25.15 -0.29 -7.27
N GLY A 107 23.93 0.03 -6.81
CA GLY A 107 22.67 -0.29 -7.48
C GLY A 107 22.12 -1.68 -7.13
N ASP A 108 22.79 -2.42 -6.28
CA ASP A 108 22.32 -3.71 -5.77
C ASP A 108 21.37 -3.50 -4.59
N MET A 109 20.08 -3.73 -4.83
CA MET A 109 19.01 -3.50 -3.85
C MET A 109 18.07 -4.70 -3.81
N PRO A 110 18.49 -5.82 -3.19
CA PRO A 110 17.69 -7.03 -3.11
C PRO A 110 16.61 -6.94 -2.01
N PHE A 111 15.99 -5.77 -1.81
CA PHE A 111 14.99 -5.51 -0.77
C PHE A 111 13.85 -4.65 -1.30
N ASP A 112 12.70 -4.79 -0.64
CA ASP A 112 11.45 -4.16 -1.04
C ASP A 112 11.03 -3.04 -0.06
N ILE A 113 11.58 -3.05 1.16
CA ILE A 113 11.33 -2.02 2.19
C ILE A 113 12.66 -1.68 2.87
N VAL A 114 12.82 -0.39 3.15
CA VAL A 114 13.94 0.12 3.95
C VAL A 114 13.41 0.72 5.24
N ILE A 115 13.98 0.25 6.36
CA ILE A 115 13.73 0.78 7.70
C ILE A 115 15.04 1.39 8.20
N ALA A 116 14.95 2.50 8.91
CA ALA A 116 16.12 3.17 9.45
C ALA A 116 15.90 3.56 10.91
N ALA A 117 16.91 3.34 11.74
CA ALA A 117 16.98 4.00 13.04
C ALA A 117 17.17 5.51 12.84
N PRO A 118 16.68 6.38 13.74
CA PRO A 118 16.85 7.82 13.62
C PRO A 118 18.32 8.24 13.44
N ASP A 119 19.21 7.58 14.13
CA ASP A 119 20.66 7.81 14.10
C ASP A 119 21.27 7.51 12.71
N ALA A 120 20.72 6.51 12.02
CA ALA A 120 21.14 6.08 10.70
C ALA A 120 20.68 7.03 9.57
N MET A 121 19.72 7.92 9.84
CA MET A 121 19.17 8.83 8.83
C MET A 121 20.22 9.76 8.21
N ARG A 122 21.32 10.03 8.90
CA ARG A 122 22.45 10.80 8.35
C ARG A 122 23.05 10.11 7.13
N VAL A 123 23.25 8.79 7.20
CA VAL A 123 23.78 7.98 6.09
C VAL A 123 22.73 7.79 5.01
N VAL A 124 21.50 7.42 5.41
CA VAL A 124 20.38 7.20 4.48
C VAL A 124 20.04 8.47 3.68
N GLY A 125 20.18 9.65 4.30
CA GLY A 125 19.98 10.94 3.62
C GLY A 125 20.87 11.13 2.39
N THR A 126 22.11 10.63 2.40
CA THR A 126 23.03 10.68 1.25
C THR A 126 22.57 9.80 0.08
N LEU A 127 21.70 8.80 0.37
CA LEU A 127 21.15 7.87 -0.62
C LEU A 127 19.79 8.35 -1.18
N GLY A 128 19.34 9.53 -0.78
CA GLY A 128 18.02 10.04 -1.14
C GLY A 128 17.78 10.13 -2.65
N GLN A 129 18.83 10.44 -3.45
CA GLN A 129 18.74 10.49 -4.90
C GLN A 129 18.49 9.11 -5.54
N ILE A 130 18.91 8.04 -4.87
CA ILE A 130 18.75 6.65 -5.37
C ILE A 130 17.46 6.03 -4.81
N LEU A 131 17.22 6.16 -3.51
CA LEU A 131 16.07 5.55 -2.82
C LEU A 131 14.75 6.32 -3.07
N GLY A 132 14.84 7.65 -3.26
CA GLY A 132 13.68 8.51 -3.45
C GLY A 132 12.83 8.14 -4.67
N PRO A 133 13.39 8.10 -5.89
CA PRO A 133 12.65 7.74 -7.11
C PRO A 133 12.04 6.33 -7.07
N ARG A 134 12.67 5.41 -6.33
CA ARG A 134 12.19 4.03 -6.16
C ARG A 134 11.14 3.88 -5.05
N GLY A 135 10.83 4.96 -4.34
CA GLY A 135 9.87 4.92 -3.23
C GLY A 135 10.35 4.19 -1.97
N LEU A 136 11.65 3.89 -1.90
CA LEU A 136 12.27 3.14 -0.80
C LEU A 136 12.79 4.03 0.34
N MET A 137 12.72 5.36 0.19
CA MET A 137 13.22 6.30 1.20
C MET A 137 12.43 6.17 2.50
N PRO A 138 13.09 5.87 3.64
CA PRO A 138 12.42 5.81 4.93
C PRO A 138 11.79 7.14 5.32
N ASN A 139 10.64 7.09 6.01
CA ASN A 139 9.91 8.27 6.42
C ASN A 139 9.25 8.07 7.80
N PRO A 140 9.38 9.03 8.73
CA PRO A 140 8.74 8.96 10.05
C PRO A 140 7.21 8.83 9.99
N LYS A 141 6.55 9.53 9.06
CA LYS A 141 5.08 9.49 8.91
C LYS A 141 4.54 8.12 8.51
N VAL A 142 5.37 7.26 7.93
CA VAL A 142 5.03 5.89 7.53
C VAL A 142 5.48 4.87 8.56
N GLY A 143 6.22 5.31 9.60
CA GLY A 143 6.76 4.44 10.64
C GLY A 143 7.98 3.62 10.20
N THR A 144 8.62 3.99 9.08
CA THR A 144 9.86 3.34 8.62
C THR A 144 11.12 4.00 9.16
N VAL A 145 10.99 5.14 9.86
CA VAL A 145 12.03 5.73 10.71
C VAL A 145 11.53 5.67 12.14
N THR A 146 12.10 4.80 12.93
CA THR A 146 11.66 4.55 14.32
C THR A 146 12.84 4.09 15.19
N PRO A 147 12.84 4.42 16.49
CA PRO A 147 13.78 3.83 17.45
C PRO A 147 13.51 2.34 17.71
N ASP A 148 12.24 1.91 17.62
CA ASP A 148 11.82 0.51 17.76
C ASP A 148 11.84 -0.19 16.38
N VAL A 149 13.02 -0.67 16.04
CA VAL A 149 13.28 -1.33 14.76
C VAL A 149 12.64 -2.72 14.71
N ALA A 150 12.58 -3.43 15.83
CA ALA A 150 12.04 -4.79 15.90
C ALA A 150 10.55 -4.82 15.52
N THR A 151 9.74 -3.93 16.11
CA THR A 151 8.31 -3.81 15.78
C THR A 151 8.11 -3.37 14.35
N ALA A 152 8.94 -2.44 13.83
CA ALA A 152 8.83 -2.00 12.43
C ALA A 152 9.10 -3.14 11.44
N VAL A 153 10.10 -3.99 11.70
CA VAL A 153 10.39 -5.18 10.86
C VAL A 153 9.24 -6.18 10.90
N LYS A 154 8.70 -6.48 12.09
CA LYS A 154 7.54 -7.37 12.24
C LYS A 154 6.33 -6.86 11.45
N ASN A 155 6.00 -5.57 11.58
CA ASN A 155 4.90 -4.94 10.85
C ASN A 155 5.11 -4.98 9.33
N ALA A 156 6.33 -4.69 8.87
CA ALA A 156 6.68 -4.75 7.46
C ALA A 156 6.49 -6.16 6.87
N LYS A 157 6.87 -7.21 7.62
CA LYS A 157 6.68 -8.62 7.24
C LYS A 157 5.23 -9.10 7.40
N ALA A 158 4.49 -8.56 8.37
CA ALA A 158 3.06 -8.87 8.57
C ALA A 158 2.15 -8.31 7.46
N GLY A 159 2.69 -7.56 6.49
CA GLY A 159 1.90 -7.04 5.38
C GLY A 159 1.50 -5.57 5.55
N GLN A 160 2.36 -4.78 6.17
CA GLN A 160 2.20 -3.34 6.20
C GLN A 160 2.17 -2.77 4.78
N VAL A 161 1.14 -1.97 4.49
CA VAL A 161 0.96 -1.25 3.23
C VAL A 161 1.11 0.23 3.48
N GLN A 162 1.94 0.86 2.67
CA GLN A 162 2.10 2.32 2.68
C GLN A 162 1.10 2.93 1.70
N PHE A 163 0.48 4.02 2.08
CA PHE A 163 -0.39 4.80 1.21
C PHE A 163 0.05 6.25 1.16
N ARG A 164 -0.11 6.83 -0.01
CA ARG A 164 0.13 8.24 -0.27
C ARG A 164 -0.89 8.73 -1.27
N VAL A 165 -1.47 9.89 -1.00
CA VAL A 165 -2.36 10.55 -1.94
C VAL A 165 -1.57 11.04 -3.17
N ASP A 166 -2.12 10.88 -4.35
CA ASP A 166 -1.61 11.41 -5.60
C ASP A 166 -2.05 12.88 -5.83
N LYS A 167 -1.65 13.47 -6.96
CA LYS A 167 -2.02 14.84 -7.32
C LYS A 167 -3.52 15.03 -7.59
N ALA A 168 -4.25 13.95 -7.87
CA ALA A 168 -5.69 13.94 -8.12
C ALA A 168 -6.52 13.73 -6.85
N GLY A 169 -5.88 13.57 -5.67
CA GLY A 169 -6.55 13.29 -4.42
C GLY A 169 -6.97 11.83 -4.26
N ILE A 170 -6.32 10.90 -4.98
CA ILE A 170 -6.63 9.48 -4.96
C ILE A 170 -5.52 8.74 -4.20
N VAL A 171 -5.91 7.79 -3.36
CA VAL A 171 -5.01 6.82 -2.71
C VAL A 171 -5.15 5.49 -3.42
N HIS A 172 -4.01 4.93 -3.84
CA HIS A 172 -3.91 3.60 -4.43
C HIS A 172 -3.23 2.65 -3.46
N SER A 173 -3.80 1.47 -3.27
CA SER A 173 -3.28 0.46 -2.36
C SER A 173 -3.69 -0.94 -2.78
N THR A 174 -2.85 -1.94 -2.49
CA THR A 174 -3.18 -3.35 -2.67
C THR A 174 -3.79 -3.89 -1.37
N ILE A 175 -4.95 -4.53 -1.44
CA ILE A 175 -5.64 -5.12 -0.29
C ILE A 175 -5.47 -6.64 -0.18
N GLY A 176 -4.90 -7.28 -1.20
CA GLY A 176 -4.62 -8.71 -1.17
C GLY A 176 -4.43 -9.31 -2.55
N ARG A 177 -4.68 -10.61 -2.66
CA ARG A 177 -4.54 -11.41 -3.87
C ARG A 177 -5.88 -12.02 -4.25
N ARG A 178 -6.02 -12.43 -5.55
CA ARG A 178 -7.17 -13.19 -6.02
C ARG A 178 -7.38 -14.49 -5.23
N SER A 179 -6.30 -15.12 -4.78
CA SER A 179 -6.32 -16.34 -3.97
C SER A 179 -6.93 -16.18 -2.58
N PHE A 180 -7.06 -14.92 -2.08
CA PHE A 180 -7.67 -14.65 -0.78
C PHE A 180 -9.20 -14.84 -0.82
N ASP A 181 -9.75 -15.28 0.32
CA ASP A 181 -11.20 -15.30 0.52
C ASP A 181 -11.79 -13.89 0.53
N SER A 182 -13.06 -13.76 0.15
CA SER A 182 -13.74 -12.47 0.10
C SER A 182 -13.77 -11.77 1.45
N ASP A 183 -13.96 -12.53 2.53
CA ASP A 183 -14.00 -11.99 3.90
C ASP A 183 -12.64 -11.40 4.33
N LYS A 184 -11.53 -12.04 3.92
CA LYS A 184 -10.18 -11.52 4.16
C LYS A 184 -9.92 -10.21 3.42
N LEU A 185 -10.40 -10.11 2.17
CA LEU A 185 -10.29 -8.89 1.37
C LEU A 185 -11.17 -7.77 1.94
N GLN A 186 -12.37 -8.11 2.41
CA GLN A 186 -13.26 -7.15 3.05
C GLN A 186 -12.64 -6.62 4.35
N GLY A 187 -12.11 -7.49 5.22
CA GLY A 187 -11.43 -7.07 6.45
C GLY A 187 -10.21 -6.17 6.18
N ASN A 188 -9.43 -6.48 5.13
CA ASN A 188 -8.31 -5.65 4.72
C ASN A 188 -8.76 -4.28 4.18
N LEU A 189 -9.85 -4.24 3.40
CA LEU A 189 -10.41 -2.99 2.89
C LEU A 189 -10.95 -2.12 4.02
N ALA A 190 -11.68 -2.71 4.97
CA ALA A 190 -12.19 -2.01 6.15
C ALA A 190 -11.05 -1.39 6.97
N ALA A 191 -9.98 -2.16 7.25
CA ALA A 191 -8.81 -1.66 7.97
C ALA A 191 -8.12 -0.50 7.25
N LEU A 192 -8.04 -0.54 5.91
CA LEU A 192 -7.48 0.56 5.12
C LEU A 192 -8.35 1.81 5.19
N VAL A 193 -9.68 1.66 5.06
CA VAL A 193 -10.64 2.78 5.13
C VAL A 193 -10.61 3.42 6.51
N ASP A 194 -10.55 2.64 7.58
CA ASP A 194 -10.41 3.14 8.95
C ASP A 194 -9.11 3.91 9.15
N ALA A 195 -8.00 3.40 8.61
CA ALA A 195 -6.71 4.10 8.67
C ALA A 195 -6.76 5.45 7.92
N LEU A 196 -7.44 5.50 6.77
CA LEU A 196 -7.67 6.73 6.01
C LEU A 196 -8.54 7.72 6.79
N ASN A 197 -9.61 7.26 7.44
CA ASN A 197 -10.48 8.09 8.27
C ASN A 197 -9.71 8.69 9.46
N LYS A 198 -8.86 7.90 10.13
CA LYS A 198 -7.98 8.38 11.21
C LYS A 198 -6.94 9.39 10.73
N ALA A 199 -6.49 9.26 9.47
CA ALA A 199 -5.52 10.17 8.85
C ALA A 199 -6.16 11.43 8.23
N LYS A 200 -7.47 11.65 8.42
CA LYS A 200 -8.18 12.83 7.88
C LYS A 200 -7.56 14.13 8.39
N PRO A 201 -7.11 15.04 7.51
CA PRO A 201 -6.60 16.35 7.92
C PRO A 201 -7.71 17.21 8.50
N ALA A 202 -7.40 17.98 9.56
CA ALA A 202 -8.34 18.93 10.16
C ALA A 202 -8.81 20.03 9.19
N SER A 203 -7.96 20.38 8.23
CA SER A 203 -8.25 21.36 7.17
C SER A 203 -9.18 20.84 6.07
N SER A 204 -9.49 19.54 6.04
CA SER A 204 -10.40 18.94 5.06
C SER A 204 -11.85 19.25 5.41
N LYS A 205 -12.53 19.99 4.54
CA LYS A 205 -13.95 20.36 4.68
C LYS A 205 -14.83 19.46 3.80
N GLY A 206 -16.04 19.15 4.28
CA GLY A 206 -17.03 18.37 3.53
C GLY A 206 -16.77 16.86 3.54
N LEU A 207 -17.25 16.19 2.48
CA LEU A 207 -17.19 14.74 2.36
C LEU A 207 -15.75 14.29 2.10
N TYR A 208 -15.17 13.54 3.04
CA TYR A 208 -13.78 13.10 2.97
C TYR A 208 -13.59 11.89 2.05
N LEU A 209 -14.35 10.82 2.24
CA LEU A 209 -14.38 9.67 1.35
C LEU A 209 -15.43 9.91 0.25
N ARG A 210 -14.99 10.10 -1.00
CA ARG A 210 -15.89 10.37 -2.12
C ARG A 210 -16.27 9.14 -2.91
N LYS A 211 -15.29 8.34 -3.28
CA LYS A 211 -15.47 7.13 -4.09
C LYS A 211 -14.45 6.08 -3.70
N VAL A 212 -14.88 4.83 -3.69
CA VAL A 212 -14.00 3.67 -3.57
C VAL A 212 -14.25 2.77 -4.78
N ALA A 213 -13.19 2.31 -5.40
CA ALA A 213 -13.25 1.35 -6.49
C ALA A 213 -12.22 0.24 -6.23
N VAL A 214 -12.60 -0.99 -6.53
CA VAL A 214 -11.75 -2.17 -6.41
C VAL A 214 -11.53 -2.75 -7.79
N SER A 215 -10.33 -3.22 -8.08
CA SER A 215 -9.99 -3.85 -9.36
C SER A 215 -8.96 -4.95 -9.16
N SER A 216 -8.91 -5.92 -10.07
CA SER A 216 -7.76 -6.81 -10.18
C SER A 216 -6.72 -6.22 -11.13
N THR A 217 -5.50 -6.76 -11.11
CA THR A 217 -4.37 -6.25 -11.91
C THR A 217 -4.72 -6.09 -13.40
N MET A 218 -5.42 -7.07 -13.98
CA MET A 218 -5.78 -7.09 -15.40
C MET A 218 -7.29 -7.07 -15.63
N GLY A 219 -8.09 -6.88 -14.57
CA GLY A 219 -9.54 -6.90 -14.61
C GLY A 219 -10.18 -5.52 -14.74
N VAL A 220 -11.48 -5.50 -14.52
CA VAL A 220 -12.31 -4.29 -14.55
C VAL A 220 -12.35 -3.64 -13.16
N GLY A 221 -12.43 -2.31 -13.13
CA GLY A 221 -12.70 -1.56 -11.90
C GLY A 221 -14.18 -1.52 -11.57
N VAL A 222 -14.52 -1.89 -10.34
CA VAL A 222 -15.90 -1.92 -9.82
C VAL A 222 -16.02 -0.90 -8.70
N ARG A 223 -17.05 -0.06 -8.74
CA ARG A 223 -17.31 0.93 -7.68
C ARG A 223 -18.01 0.27 -6.50
N VAL A 224 -17.54 0.57 -5.31
CA VAL A 224 -18.08 0.03 -4.06
C VAL A 224 -18.93 1.08 -3.36
N ASP A 225 -20.05 0.67 -2.81
CA ASP A 225 -20.86 1.51 -1.94
C ASP A 225 -20.16 1.65 -0.58
N LEU A 226 -19.92 2.91 -0.19
CA LEU A 226 -19.23 3.26 1.06
C LEU A 226 -20.00 2.80 2.30
N GLN A 227 -21.33 2.74 2.24
CA GLN A 227 -22.16 2.33 3.37
C GLN A 227 -21.94 0.85 3.72
N THR A 228 -21.61 0.02 2.73
CA THR A 228 -21.39 -1.42 2.93
C THR A 228 -19.99 -1.76 3.44
N ILE A 229 -19.05 -0.82 3.44
CA ILE A 229 -17.68 -1.03 3.95
C ILE A 229 -17.62 -0.90 5.46
N ALA A 230 -18.48 -0.06 6.05
CA ALA A 230 -18.51 0.24 7.48
C ALA A 230 -19.39 -0.73 8.29
N ALA A 231 -19.98 -1.73 7.64
CA ALA A 231 -20.88 -2.70 8.25
C ALA A 231 -20.13 -3.96 8.75
#